data_9c5fd424ecc2e23f355843c4690d2a31
#
_entry.id   9c5fd424ecc2e23f355843c4690d2a31
#
_cell.length_a   1.000
_cell.length_b   1.000
_cell.length_c   1.000
_cell.angle_alpha   90.00
_cell.angle_beta   90.00
_cell.angle_gamma   90.00
#
_symmetry.space_group_name_H-M   'P 1'
#
loop_
_entity.id
_entity.type
_entity.pdbx_description
1 polymer ?
#
loop_
_entity_poly.entity_id
_entity_poly.type
_entity_poly.pdbx_seq_one_letter_code
_entity_poly.pdbx_strand_id
1 'polypeptide(L)'
;LDVIESHPEWLGAPFIEEAEYLRSVDERAWRSEYLGEVTGTGGSVFNNVVSVRLSDAACRGFSRTRNGVDWGWFPDPWRFVRCGWEPGERRLTIFGELSANRKTPSETAAMVASALTYADEPGEDAYLHDELIWCDDTPDGKQSMAVWRREAGLRVRPARKSNMRRLSYEWLAGLREICIDPERCPLAYEEFRLKEYDRDRDGTWLDDIPDGNDHSIDAVRYAMMDDVLRG
;
A
#
# COMPACT_ATOMS: atom_id res chain seq x y z
N LEU A 1 -10.61 2.24 -21.91
CA LEU A 1 -10.73 3.56 -22.55
C LEU A 1 -10.35 3.50 -24.02
N ASP A 2 -9.19 2.96 -24.36
CA ASP A 2 -8.68 2.94 -25.74
C ASP A 2 -9.63 2.26 -26.75
N VAL A 3 -10.40 1.25 -26.35
CA VAL A 3 -11.34 0.57 -27.27
C VAL A 3 -12.60 1.40 -27.52
N ILE A 4 -13.15 2.05 -26.49
CA ILE A 4 -14.34 2.92 -26.63
C ILE A 4 -13.98 4.21 -27.38
N GLU A 5 -12.83 4.78 -27.11
CA GLU A 5 -12.36 6.03 -27.74
C GLU A 5 -11.78 5.82 -29.14
N SER A 6 -11.15 4.65 -29.39
CA SER A 6 -10.52 4.37 -30.68
C SER A 6 -11.44 3.70 -31.72
N HIS A 7 -12.50 3.02 -31.31
CA HIS A 7 -13.41 2.29 -32.18
C HIS A 7 -14.89 2.43 -31.82
N PRO A 8 -15.42 3.68 -31.75
CA PRO A 8 -16.82 3.91 -31.38
C PRO A 8 -17.81 3.24 -32.36
N GLU A 9 -17.41 3.05 -33.61
CA GLU A 9 -18.21 2.37 -34.63
C GLU A 9 -18.51 0.89 -34.35
N TRP A 10 -17.73 0.24 -33.49
CA TRP A 10 -17.93 -1.17 -33.14
C TRP A 10 -18.95 -1.38 -32.04
N LEU A 11 -19.20 -0.36 -31.23
CA LEU A 11 -19.99 -0.49 -30.00
C LEU A 11 -21.47 -0.04 -30.19
N GLY A 12 -21.75 0.68 -31.26
CA GLY A 12 -23.09 1.24 -31.52
C GLY A 12 -23.43 2.45 -30.63
N ALA A 13 -24.18 3.40 -31.21
CA ALA A 13 -24.51 4.64 -30.52
C ALA A 13 -25.24 4.48 -29.18
N PRO A 14 -26.24 3.55 -29.03
CA PRO A 14 -26.92 3.38 -27.75
C PRO A 14 -26.01 2.92 -26.62
N PHE A 15 -25.04 2.09 -26.90
CA PHE A 15 -24.06 1.62 -25.89
C PHE A 15 -23.16 2.76 -25.42
N ILE A 16 -22.73 3.62 -26.34
CA ILE A 16 -21.87 4.76 -26.00
C ILE A 16 -22.66 5.79 -25.20
N GLU A 17 -23.91 6.10 -25.58
CA GLU A 17 -24.78 7.01 -24.86
C GLU A 17 -25.05 6.55 -23.43
N GLU A 18 -25.29 5.26 -23.22
CA GLU A 18 -25.50 4.66 -21.91
C GLU A 18 -24.22 4.72 -21.05
N ALA A 19 -23.05 4.42 -21.65
CA ALA A 19 -21.75 4.52 -20.99
C ALA A 19 -21.45 5.97 -20.56
N GLU A 20 -21.65 6.95 -21.43
CA GLU A 20 -21.45 8.36 -21.14
C GLU A 20 -22.44 8.89 -20.07
N TYR A 21 -23.69 8.46 -20.15
CA TYR A 21 -24.68 8.78 -19.12
C TYR A 21 -24.27 8.24 -17.76
N LEU A 22 -23.92 6.94 -17.68
CA LEU A 22 -23.46 6.35 -16.43
C LEU A 22 -22.20 7.04 -15.89
N ARG A 23 -21.25 7.37 -16.75
CA ARG A 23 -20.06 8.15 -16.37
C ARG A 23 -20.40 9.51 -15.76
N SER A 24 -21.42 10.18 -16.29
CA SER A 24 -21.83 11.51 -15.81
C SER A 24 -22.53 11.49 -14.45
N VAL A 25 -23.21 10.39 -14.11
CA VAL A 25 -24.00 10.26 -12.87
C VAL A 25 -23.27 9.43 -11.81
N ASP A 26 -22.49 8.44 -12.21
CA ASP A 26 -21.70 7.58 -11.33
C ASP A 26 -20.43 7.07 -12.06
N GLU A 27 -19.37 7.85 -12.02
CA GLU A 27 -18.07 7.50 -12.63
C GLU A 27 -17.53 6.18 -12.08
N ARG A 28 -17.81 5.85 -10.84
CA ARG A 28 -17.35 4.63 -10.18
C ARG A 28 -18.06 3.40 -10.74
N ALA A 29 -19.39 3.46 -10.87
CA ALA A 29 -20.16 2.40 -11.52
C ALA A 29 -19.72 2.23 -12.98
N TRP A 30 -19.49 3.32 -13.69
CA TRP A 30 -18.97 3.31 -15.05
C TRP A 30 -17.62 2.60 -15.17
N ARG A 31 -16.67 2.90 -14.28
CA ARG A 31 -15.36 2.23 -14.25
C ARG A 31 -15.49 0.73 -14.00
N SER A 32 -16.41 0.33 -13.11
CA SER A 32 -16.65 -1.08 -12.84
C SER A 32 -17.24 -1.82 -14.05
N GLU A 33 -18.25 -1.22 -14.66
CA GLU A 33 -19.05 -1.88 -15.70
C GLU A 33 -18.35 -1.87 -17.05
N TYR A 34 -17.73 -0.76 -17.43
CA TYR A 34 -17.14 -0.58 -18.76
C TYR A 34 -15.62 -0.82 -18.81
N LEU A 35 -14.90 -0.63 -17.71
CA LEU A 35 -13.46 -0.86 -17.64
C LEU A 35 -13.10 -2.17 -16.92
N GLY A 36 -14.08 -2.88 -16.35
CA GLY A 36 -13.83 -4.08 -15.54
C GLY A 36 -13.03 -3.78 -14.26
N GLU A 37 -12.99 -2.50 -13.85
CA GLU A 37 -12.35 -2.15 -12.59
C GLU A 37 -13.19 -2.68 -11.42
N VAL A 38 -12.56 -3.38 -10.50
CA VAL A 38 -13.21 -3.76 -9.25
C VAL A 38 -13.40 -2.50 -8.42
N THR A 39 -14.55 -1.85 -8.59
CA THR A 39 -14.97 -0.77 -7.72
C THR A 39 -15.68 -1.39 -6.52
N GLY A 40 -15.20 -1.10 -5.31
CA GLY A 40 -15.78 -1.66 -4.09
C GLY A 40 -17.31 -1.40 -4.03
N THR A 41 -18.02 -2.23 -3.31
CA THR A 41 -19.49 -2.30 -3.20
C THR A 41 -20.16 -1.12 -2.48
N GLY A 42 -19.46 0.00 -2.33
CA GLY A 42 -19.92 1.18 -1.59
C GLY A 42 -19.39 1.27 -0.15
N GLY A 43 -18.82 0.19 0.37
CA GLY A 43 -18.19 0.12 1.70
C GLY A 43 -16.68 0.18 1.69
N SER A 44 -16.06 0.70 0.65
CA SER A 44 -14.60 0.83 0.57
C SER A 44 -14.06 1.73 1.67
N VAL A 45 -13.06 1.24 2.40
CA VAL A 45 -12.37 2.01 3.44
C VAL A 45 -11.50 3.11 2.82
N PHE A 46 -10.85 2.84 1.69
CA PHE A 46 -9.96 3.77 1.01
C PHE A 46 -10.53 4.20 -0.34
N ASN A 47 -11.15 5.37 -0.39
CA ASN A 47 -11.68 5.96 -1.63
C ASN A 47 -10.65 6.87 -2.34
N ASN A 48 -9.45 7.00 -1.78
CA ASN A 48 -8.37 7.89 -2.20
C ASN A 48 -7.18 7.15 -2.81
N VAL A 49 -7.36 5.88 -3.18
CA VAL A 49 -6.32 5.08 -3.85
C VAL A 49 -6.23 5.46 -5.32
N VAL A 50 -5.02 5.77 -5.77
CA VAL A 50 -4.72 6.17 -7.15
C VAL A 50 -3.64 5.23 -7.72
N SER A 51 -3.93 4.62 -8.87
CA SER A 51 -2.92 3.86 -9.61
C SER A 51 -1.96 4.80 -10.30
N VAL A 52 -0.65 4.58 -10.10
CA VAL A 52 0.41 5.36 -10.74
C VAL A 52 1.47 4.44 -11.32
N ARG A 53 2.22 4.93 -12.30
CA ARG A 53 3.41 4.23 -12.80
C ARG A 53 4.65 5.05 -12.46
N LEU A 54 5.61 4.43 -11.79
CA LEU A 54 6.80 5.09 -11.26
C LEU A 54 8.07 4.60 -11.95
N SER A 55 8.90 5.54 -12.37
CA SER A 55 10.27 5.22 -12.78
C SER A 55 11.18 5.01 -11.56
N ASP A 56 12.32 4.34 -11.74
CA ASP A 56 13.31 4.19 -10.68
C ASP A 56 13.84 5.54 -10.20
N ALA A 57 13.99 6.50 -11.09
CA ALA A 57 14.39 7.86 -10.74
C ALA A 57 13.36 8.55 -9.84
N ALA A 58 12.05 8.38 -10.11
CA ALA A 58 11.00 8.90 -9.26
C ALA A 58 11.03 8.26 -7.86
N CYS A 59 11.24 6.94 -7.79
CA CYS A 59 11.36 6.22 -6.50
C CYS A 59 12.56 6.71 -5.68
N ARG A 60 13.70 6.97 -6.30
CA ARG A 60 14.90 7.53 -5.65
C ARG A 60 14.73 9.00 -5.24
N GLY A 61 13.87 9.74 -5.93
CA GLY A 61 13.63 11.17 -5.69
C GLY A 61 12.82 11.50 -4.42
N PHE A 62 12.26 10.51 -3.71
CA PHE A 62 11.52 10.79 -2.49
C PHE A 62 12.45 11.25 -1.36
N SER A 63 12.29 12.50 -0.93
CA SER A 63 13.08 13.09 0.16
C SER A 63 12.69 12.56 1.55
N ARG A 64 11.52 11.94 1.68
CA ARG A 64 11.01 11.33 2.91
C ARG A 64 10.51 9.93 2.65
N THR A 65 11.39 8.96 2.84
CA THR A 65 11.02 7.55 2.79
C THR A 65 10.44 7.09 4.13
N ARG A 66 9.51 6.15 4.06
CA ARG A 66 8.90 5.46 5.19
C ARG A 66 8.86 3.99 4.89
N ASN A 67 9.44 3.19 5.77
CA ASN A 67 9.50 1.74 5.60
C ASN A 67 8.79 1.06 6.76
N GLY A 68 7.99 0.06 6.45
CA GLY A 68 7.22 -0.68 7.44
C GLY A 68 7.25 -2.18 7.24
N VAL A 69 7.10 -2.90 8.34
CA VAL A 69 7.08 -4.38 8.36
C VAL A 69 5.92 -4.88 9.18
N ASP A 70 5.15 -5.75 8.57
CA ASP A 70 4.21 -6.63 9.24
C ASP A 70 4.81 -8.05 9.30
N TRP A 71 4.92 -8.60 10.53
CA TRP A 71 5.51 -9.91 10.74
C TRP A 71 4.49 -11.01 10.50
N GLY A 72 4.86 -11.96 9.68
CA GLY A 72 4.09 -13.18 9.44
C GLY A 72 5.01 -14.37 9.17
N TRP A 73 4.44 -15.58 9.23
CA TRP A 73 5.13 -16.82 8.93
C TRP A 73 4.34 -17.69 7.96
N PHE A 74 3.21 -18.21 8.40
CA PHE A 74 2.24 -19.00 7.64
C PHE A 74 1.03 -19.34 8.53
N PRO A 75 -0.22 -19.18 8.06
CA PRO A 75 -0.64 -18.76 6.71
C PRO A 75 -0.42 -17.28 6.41
N ASP A 76 -0.31 -16.44 7.44
CA ASP A 76 -0.12 -15.00 7.29
C ASP A 76 1.28 -14.68 6.75
N PRO A 77 1.37 -13.94 5.63
CA PRO A 77 2.66 -13.63 5.04
C PRO A 77 3.41 -12.55 5.83
N TRP A 78 4.74 -12.63 5.83
CA TRP A 78 5.57 -11.49 6.13
C TRP A 78 5.47 -10.45 5.03
N ARG A 79 5.38 -9.18 5.40
CA ARG A 79 5.27 -8.07 4.47
C ARG A 79 6.24 -6.93 4.82
N PHE A 80 6.91 -6.39 3.81
CA PHE A 80 7.69 -5.16 3.90
C PHE A 80 7.23 -4.20 2.83
N VAL A 81 7.08 -2.91 3.19
CA VAL A 81 6.67 -1.84 2.26
C VAL A 81 7.62 -0.66 2.34
N ARG A 82 7.76 0.02 1.20
CA ARG A 82 8.46 1.30 1.07
C ARG A 82 7.51 2.37 0.55
N CYS A 83 7.49 3.52 1.22
CA CYS A 83 6.61 4.63 0.89
C CYS A 83 7.40 5.92 0.78
N GLY A 84 7.01 6.78 -0.17
CA GLY A 84 7.34 8.19 -0.22
C GLY A 84 6.25 9.00 0.47
N TRP A 85 6.61 9.91 1.36
CA TRP A 85 5.67 10.76 2.09
C TRP A 85 5.86 12.25 1.78
N GLU A 86 4.80 12.87 1.29
CA GLU A 86 4.74 14.29 0.93
C GLU A 86 3.69 15.00 1.80
N PRO A 87 4.06 15.44 3.03
CA PRO A 87 3.10 15.97 4.00
C PRO A 87 2.38 17.24 3.52
N GLY A 88 3.05 18.10 2.77
CA GLY A 88 2.46 19.32 2.20
C GLY A 88 1.32 19.02 1.22
N GLU A 89 1.41 17.90 0.51
CA GLU A 89 0.40 17.42 -0.42
C GLU A 89 -0.58 16.45 0.21
N ARG A 90 -0.34 16.01 1.44
CA ARG A 90 -1.05 14.88 2.08
C ARG A 90 -1.11 13.66 1.17
N ARG A 91 0.00 13.39 0.46
CA ARG A 91 0.14 12.29 -0.50
C ARG A 91 1.10 11.24 0.04
N LEU A 92 0.65 10.01 0.04
CA LEU A 92 1.46 8.83 0.30
C LEU A 92 1.65 8.06 -1.00
N THR A 93 2.89 7.71 -1.34
CA THR A 93 3.18 6.90 -2.53
C THR A 93 3.83 5.59 -2.12
N ILE A 94 3.18 4.46 -2.36
CA ILE A 94 3.73 3.11 -2.11
C ILE A 94 4.45 2.67 -3.37
N PHE A 95 5.78 2.49 -3.28
CA PHE A 95 6.62 2.25 -4.44
C PHE A 95 7.50 1.00 -4.35
N GLY A 96 7.46 0.28 -3.24
CA GLY A 96 8.17 -0.97 -3.07
C GLY A 96 7.50 -1.87 -2.06
N GLU A 97 7.42 -3.16 -2.37
CA GLU A 97 6.94 -4.19 -1.47
C GLU A 97 7.75 -5.48 -1.60
N LEU A 98 7.85 -6.19 -0.48
CA LEU A 98 8.33 -7.56 -0.44
C LEU A 98 7.33 -8.39 0.36
N SER A 99 7.14 -9.63 -0.08
CA SER A 99 6.28 -10.60 0.60
C SER A 99 6.95 -11.95 0.65
N ALA A 100 6.79 -12.65 1.75
CA ALA A 100 7.29 -14.01 1.88
C ALA A 100 6.47 -14.81 2.89
N ASN A 101 6.46 -16.12 2.69
CA ASN A 101 5.98 -17.10 3.67
C ASN A 101 7.12 -18.03 4.07
N ARG A 102 7.13 -18.46 5.33
CA ARG A 102 8.09 -19.45 5.86
C ARG A 102 9.56 -19.04 5.68
N LYS A 103 9.83 -17.73 5.76
CA LYS A 103 11.20 -17.19 5.71
C LYS A 103 11.69 -16.82 7.10
N THR A 104 12.90 -17.27 7.40
CA THR A 104 13.58 -16.94 8.65
C THR A 104 13.88 -15.44 8.76
N PRO A 105 14.08 -14.89 9.95
CA PRO A 105 14.51 -13.50 10.13
C PRO A 105 15.81 -13.16 9.36
N SER A 106 16.75 -14.09 9.23
CA SER A 106 17.97 -13.88 8.45
C SER A 106 17.71 -13.76 6.96
N GLU A 107 16.80 -14.59 6.41
CA GLU A 107 16.43 -14.52 5.00
C GLU A 107 15.68 -13.21 4.68
N THR A 108 14.74 -12.82 5.54
CA THR A 108 14.00 -11.55 5.36
C THR A 108 14.92 -10.33 5.56
N ALA A 109 15.91 -10.40 6.47
CA ALA A 109 16.95 -9.39 6.60
C ALA A 109 17.73 -9.20 5.30
N ALA A 110 18.15 -10.30 4.66
CA ALA A 110 18.88 -10.25 3.39
C ALA A 110 18.01 -9.66 2.25
N MET A 111 16.72 -10.02 2.20
CA MET A 111 15.79 -9.46 1.21
C MET A 111 15.65 -7.93 1.37
N VAL A 112 15.46 -7.45 2.59
CA VAL A 112 15.32 -6.00 2.86
C VAL A 112 16.64 -5.28 2.64
N ALA A 113 17.77 -5.83 3.08
CA ALA A 113 19.08 -5.24 2.81
C ALA A 113 19.34 -5.09 1.31
N SER A 114 18.98 -6.09 0.50
CA SER A 114 19.04 -6.01 -0.96
C SER A 114 18.15 -4.90 -1.52
N ALA A 115 16.93 -4.75 -1.02
CA ALA A 115 15.98 -3.70 -1.47
C ALA A 115 16.44 -2.28 -1.07
N LEU A 116 17.24 -2.15 -0.01
CA LEU A 116 17.79 -0.88 0.47
C LEU A 116 19.24 -0.63 -0.03
N THR A 117 19.77 -1.52 -0.87
CA THR A 117 21.11 -1.37 -1.47
C THR A 117 20.94 -0.90 -2.91
N TYR A 118 21.22 0.37 -3.15
CA TYR A 118 21.13 1.00 -4.48
C TYR A 118 22.12 2.17 -4.59
N ALA A 119 22.41 2.59 -5.83
CA ALA A 119 23.18 3.79 -6.12
C ALA A 119 22.25 5.00 -6.21
N ASP A 120 22.68 6.15 -5.70
CA ASP A 120 21.90 7.41 -5.81
C ASP A 120 21.82 7.89 -7.26
N GLU A 121 22.95 7.81 -7.96
CA GLU A 121 23.04 8.23 -9.36
C GLU A 121 23.51 7.08 -10.27
N PRO A 122 23.12 7.12 -11.55
CA PRO A 122 23.59 6.12 -12.52
C PRO A 122 25.11 6.14 -12.68
N GLY A 123 25.73 4.97 -12.46
CA GLY A 123 27.17 4.80 -12.58
C GLY A 123 27.96 4.87 -11.27
N GLU A 124 27.28 5.17 -10.17
CA GLU A 124 27.86 5.06 -8.83
C GLU A 124 27.75 3.63 -8.28
N ASP A 125 28.58 3.32 -7.28
CA ASP A 125 28.51 2.05 -6.58
C ASP A 125 27.27 2.02 -5.66
N ALA A 126 26.53 0.91 -5.69
CA ALA A 126 25.40 0.71 -4.80
C ALA A 126 25.87 0.49 -3.35
N TYR A 127 25.17 1.11 -2.39
CA TYR A 127 25.43 0.93 -0.97
C TYR A 127 24.13 0.75 -0.18
N LEU A 128 24.23 0.17 1.02
CA LEU A 128 23.10 0.00 1.92
C LEU A 128 22.73 1.36 2.54
N HIS A 129 21.52 1.83 2.24
CA HIS A 129 21.00 3.07 2.79
C HIS A 129 20.55 2.93 4.25
N ASP A 130 20.93 3.87 5.11
CA ASP A 130 20.55 3.91 6.54
C ASP A 130 19.10 4.44 6.71
N GLU A 131 18.14 3.75 6.11
CA GLU A 131 16.73 4.08 6.24
C GLU A 131 16.11 3.44 7.48
N LEU A 132 15.29 4.21 8.20
CA LEU A 132 14.56 3.69 9.37
C LEU A 132 13.38 2.82 8.92
N ILE A 133 13.27 1.64 9.54
CA ILE A 133 12.18 0.69 9.30
C ILE A 133 11.37 0.54 10.59
N TRP A 134 10.07 0.79 10.49
CA TRP A 134 9.13 0.56 11.58
C TRP A 134 8.53 -0.83 11.47
N CYS A 135 8.64 -1.61 12.53
CA CYS A 135 8.22 -3.00 12.55
C CYS A 135 7.12 -3.21 13.58
N ASP A 136 6.24 -4.13 13.28
CA ASP A 136 5.25 -4.60 14.25
C ASP A 136 5.89 -5.00 15.59
N ASP A 137 5.32 -4.54 16.72
CA ASP A 137 5.86 -4.76 18.08
C ASP A 137 5.28 -6.03 18.72
N THR A 138 5.54 -7.18 18.09
CA THR A 138 5.25 -8.51 18.67
C THR A 138 6.48 -9.07 19.36
N PRO A 139 6.31 -10.07 20.29
CA PRO A 139 7.45 -10.77 20.90
C PRO A 139 8.39 -11.37 19.85
N ASP A 140 7.86 -12.05 18.85
CA ASP A 140 8.64 -12.66 17.77
C ASP A 140 9.25 -11.58 16.85
N GLY A 141 8.54 -10.47 16.63
CA GLY A 141 9.05 -9.32 15.91
C GLY A 141 10.27 -8.70 16.57
N LYS A 142 10.32 -8.63 17.91
CA LYS A 142 11.50 -8.16 18.65
C LYS A 142 12.73 -9.03 18.42
N GLN A 143 12.54 -10.35 18.38
CA GLN A 143 13.62 -11.27 18.06
C GLN A 143 14.09 -11.09 16.61
N SER A 144 13.16 -10.97 15.67
CA SER A 144 13.47 -10.73 14.26
C SER A 144 14.20 -9.40 14.05
N MET A 145 13.78 -8.32 14.71
CA MET A 145 14.49 -7.04 14.68
C MET A 145 15.92 -7.15 15.24
N ALA A 146 16.16 -7.97 16.26
CA ALA A 146 17.50 -8.18 16.79
C ALA A 146 18.42 -8.91 15.78
N VAL A 147 17.87 -9.88 15.05
CA VAL A 147 18.57 -10.55 13.93
C VAL A 147 18.89 -9.56 12.82
N TRP A 148 17.93 -8.76 12.39
CA TRP A 148 18.09 -7.76 11.33
C TRP A 148 19.18 -6.73 11.63
N ARG A 149 19.25 -6.24 12.88
CA ARG A 149 20.33 -5.33 13.31
C ARG A 149 21.69 -6.00 13.28
N ARG A 150 21.77 -7.23 13.80
CA ARG A 150 23.03 -7.94 13.95
C ARG A 150 23.61 -8.42 12.62
N GLU A 151 22.75 -8.98 11.74
CA GLU A 151 23.19 -9.70 10.55
C GLU A 151 23.23 -8.84 9.29
N ALA A 152 22.35 -7.85 9.20
CA ALA A 152 22.23 -7.00 8.03
C ALA A 152 22.47 -5.50 8.31
N GLY A 153 22.76 -5.12 9.55
CA GLY A 153 22.96 -3.72 9.92
C GLY A 153 21.74 -2.81 9.74
N LEU A 154 20.53 -3.40 9.61
CA LEU A 154 19.33 -2.65 9.34
C LEU A 154 18.89 -1.81 10.55
N ARG A 155 18.46 -0.58 10.29
CA ARG A 155 17.97 0.34 11.30
C ARG A 155 16.49 0.14 11.53
N VAL A 156 16.12 -0.69 12.52
CA VAL A 156 14.75 -1.07 12.80
C VAL A 156 14.28 -0.57 14.17
N ARG A 157 13.00 -0.23 14.27
CA ARG A 157 12.33 0.16 15.52
C ARG A 157 10.95 -0.47 15.63
N PRO A 158 10.47 -0.79 16.85
CA PRO A 158 9.10 -1.21 17.05
C PRO A 158 8.13 -0.05 16.80
N ALA A 159 7.06 -0.31 16.07
CA ALA A 159 5.95 0.62 15.91
C ALA A 159 5.08 0.66 17.18
N ARG A 160 4.50 1.83 17.48
CA ARG A 160 3.58 1.97 18.62
C ARG A 160 2.22 1.38 18.26
N LYS A 161 1.81 0.28 18.91
CA LYS A 161 0.58 -0.45 18.58
C LYS A 161 -0.67 -0.05 19.36
N SER A 162 -0.55 0.49 20.57
CA SER A 162 -1.69 0.61 21.48
C SER A 162 -2.84 1.43 20.90
N ASN A 163 -3.97 0.77 20.65
CA ASN A 163 -5.26 1.36 20.20
C ASN A 163 -5.21 2.21 18.92
N MET A 164 -4.20 2.05 18.08
CA MET A 164 -3.96 2.93 16.94
C MET A 164 -4.53 2.40 15.61
N ARG A 165 -5.12 1.18 15.60
CA ARG A 165 -5.59 0.58 14.33
C ARG A 165 -6.62 1.49 13.66
N ARG A 166 -7.71 1.80 14.35
CA ARG A 166 -8.78 2.66 13.82
C ARG A 166 -8.23 4.04 13.42
N LEU A 167 -7.50 4.71 14.31
CA LEU A 167 -6.95 6.04 14.04
C LEU A 167 -6.04 6.05 12.80
N SER A 168 -5.20 5.03 12.62
CA SER A 168 -4.31 4.95 11.46
C SER A 168 -5.07 4.66 10.15
N TYR A 169 -6.14 3.87 10.19
CA TYR A 169 -7.02 3.69 9.02
C TYR A 169 -7.74 4.98 8.66
N GLU A 170 -8.33 5.67 9.63
CA GLU A 170 -9.00 6.96 9.44
C GLU A 170 -8.02 8.01 8.90
N TRP A 171 -6.79 8.03 9.42
CA TRP A 171 -5.74 8.94 8.94
C TRP A 171 -5.36 8.65 7.48
N LEU A 172 -5.16 7.39 7.10
CA LEU A 172 -4.86 6.99 5.73
C LEU A 172 -6.04 7.31 4.79
N ALA A 173 -7.26 6.99 5.18
CA ALA A 173 -8.47 7.32 4.41
C ALA A 173 -8.68 8.84 4.26
N GLY A 174 -8.19 9.63 5.22
CA GLY A 174 -8.24 11.09 5.19
C GLY A 174 -7.12 11.76 4.39
N LEU A 175 -6.15 11.02 3.84
CA LEU A 175 -5.14 11.58 2.95
C LEU A 175 -5.77 12.07 1.64
N ARG A 176 -5.13 13.02 0.97
CA ARG A 176 -5.59 13.45 -0.35
C ARG A 176 -5.50 12.30 -1.36
N GLU A 177 -4.38 11.59 -1.35
CA GLU A 177 -4.11 10.49 -2.28
C GLU A 177 -3.21 9.43 -1.63
N ILE A 178 -3.52 8.16 -1.91
CA ILE A 178 -2.63 7.03 -1.72
C ILE A 178 -2.26 6.51 -3.10
N CYS A 179 -1.12 6.95 -3.61
CA CYS A 179 -0.60 6.53 -4.91
C CYS A 179 0.09 5.18 -4.78
N ILE A 180 -0.28 4.21 -5.61
CA ILE A 180 0.33 2.87 -5.61
C ILE A 180 0.70 2.50 -7.04
N ASP A 181 1.92 2.03 -7.24
CA ASP A 181 2.33 1.44 -8.51
C ASP A 181 1.98 -0.06 -8.51
N PRO A 182 0.96 -0.49 -9.28
CA PRO A 182 0.51 -1.89 -9.24
C PRO A 182 1.50 -2.88 -9.85
N GLU A 183 2.46 -2.43 -10.67
CA GLU A 183 3.52 -3.31 -11.18
C GLU A 183 4.61 -3.55 -10.12
N ARG A 184 4.90 -2.56 -9.28
CA ARG A 184 5.88 -2.64 -8.18
C ARG A 184 5.30 -3.20 -6.90
N CYS A 185 4.02 -2.90 -6.62
CA CYS A 185 3.33 -3.21 -5.37
C CYS A 185 1.94 -3.81 -5.63
N PRO A 186 1.84 -4.97 -6.34
CA PRO A 186 0.56 -5.58 -6.70
C PRO A 186 -0.27 -5.96 -5.48
N LEU A 187 0.36 -6.47 -4.41
CA LEU A 187 -0.34 -6.92 -3.22
C LEU A 187 -0.88 -5.75 -2.40
N ALA A 188 -0.07 -4.70 -2.22
CA ALA A 188 -0.55 -3.48 -1.58
C ALA A 188 -1.68 -2.83 -2.37
N TYR A 189 -1.58 -2.79 -3.70
CA TYR A 189 -2.63 -2.25 -4.56
C TYR A 189 -3.94 -3.01 -4.42
N GLU A 190 -3.88 -4.35 -4.42
CA GLU A 190 -5.05 -5.21 -4.22
C GLU A 190 -5.67 -5.01 -2.83
N GLU A 191 -4.87 -5.08 -1.75
CA GLU A 191 -5.36 -4.92 -0.38
C GLU A 191 -6.02 -3.55 -0.16
N PHE A 192 -5.39 -2.45 -0.58
CA PHE A 192 -5.95 -1.11 -0.42
C PHE A 192 -7.24 -0.90 -1.21
N ARG A 193 -7.35 -1.47 -2.40
CA ARG A 193 -8.56 -1.35 -3.24
C ARG A 193 -9.72 -2.18 -2.74
N LEU A 194 -9.43 -3.34 -2.16
CA LEU A 194 -10.44 -4.32 -1.76
C LEU A 194 -10.82 -4.23 -0.28
N LYS A 195 -10.14 -3.38 0.50
CA LYS A 195 -10.48 -3.23 1.92
C LYS A 195 -11.83 -2.55 2.09
N GLU A 196 -12.76 -3.27 2.68
CA GLU A 196 -14.12 -2.82 2.93
C GLU A 196 -14.43 -2.81 4.43
N TYR A 197 -15.39 -1.98 4.81
CA TYR A 197 -16.04 -2.06 6.10
C TYR A 197 -16.78 -3.39 6.25
N ASP A 198 -17.07 -3.79 7.47
CA ASP A 198 -17.88 -4.98 7.74
C ASP A 198 -19.36 -4.74 7.41
N ARG A 199 -20.12 -5.83 7.29
CA ARG A 199 -21.57 -5.79 7.03
C ARG A 199 -22.31 -6.59 8.08
N ASP A 200 -23.48 -6.08 8.47
CA ASP A 200 -24.43 -6.85 9.24
C ASP A 200 -25.11 -7.97 8.40
N ARG A 201 -25.97 -8.74 9.04
CA ARG A 201 -26.68 -9.84 8.38
C ARG A 201 -27.66 -9.38 7.30
N ASP A 202 -28.08 -8.13 7.35
CA ASP A 202 -29.01 -7.51 6.41
C ASP A 202 -28.28 -6.81 5.26
N GLY A 203 -26.93 -6.86 5.27
CA GLY A 203 -26.07 -6.27 4.24
C GLY A 203 -25.75 -4.78 4.45
N THR A 204 -26.15 -4.20 5.58
CA THR A 204 -25.85 -2.80 5.94
C THR A 204 -24.39 -2.68 6.39
N TRP A 205 -23.70 -1.65 5.93
CA TRP A 205 -22.33 -1.38 6.33
C TRP A 205 -22.24 -0.98 7.79
N LEU A 206 -21.30 -1.61 8.49
CA LEU A 206 -20.97 -1.30 9.88
C LEU A 206 -19.78 -0.32 9.91
N ASP A 207 -19.68 0.47 10.96
CA ASP A 207 -18.52 1.30 11.23
C ASP A 207 -17.41 0.46 11.92
N ASP A 208 -17.09 -0.68 11.29
CA ASP A 208 -16.03 -1.59 11.73
C ASP A 208 -15.22 -2.08 10.52
N ILE A 209 -13.93 -2.26 10.72
CA ILE A 209 -12.99 -2.70 9.67
C ILE A 209 -12.51 -4.09 10.05
N PRO A 210 -12.95 -5.14 9.29
CA PRO A 210 -12.60 -6.51 9.61
C PRO A 210 -11.09 -6.76 9.51
N ASP A 211 -10.59 -7.65 10.37
CA ASP A 211 -9.23 -8.16 10.24
C ASP A 211 -9.11 -9.09 9.01
N GLY A 212 -7.92 -9.17 8.45
CA GLY A 212 -7.55 -10.05 7.35
C GLY A 212 -7.38 -9.34 6.02
N ASN A 213 -6.54 -9.91 5.18
CA ASN A 213 -6.12 -9.34 3.89
C ASN A 213 -5.65 -7.88 3.99
N ASP A 214 -4.85 -7.57 5.00
CA ASP A 214 -4.40 -6.22 5.30
C ASP A 214 -2.91 -6.12 5.70
N HIS A 215 -2.11 -7.11 5.33
CA HIS A 215 -0.69 -7.17 5.70
C HIS A 215 0.13 -6.01 5.13
N SER A 216 -0.13 -5.62 3.87
CA SER A 216 0.51 -4.43 3.28
C SER A 216 -0.03 -3.15 3.92
N ILE A 217 -1.34 -3.10 4.22
CA ILE A 217 -1.96 -1.97 4.91
C ILE A 217 -1.35 -1.82 6.30
N ASP A 218 -1.19 -2.91 7.04
CA ASP A 218 -0.60 -2.91 8.38
C ASP A 218 0.88 -2.50 8.34
N ALA A 219 1.65 -3.00 7.37
CA ALA A 219 3.02 -2.56 7.17
C ALA A 219 3.09 -1.04 6.87
N VAL A 220 2.18 -0.50 6.02
CA VAL A 220 2.08 0.94 5.76
C VAL A 220 1.70 1.71 7.03
N ARG A 221 0.74 1.23 7.81
CA ARG A 221 0.34 1.85 9.10
C ARG A 221 1.52 1.94 10.06
N TYR A 222 2.34 0.89 10.16
CA TYR A 222 3.55 0.91 10.98
C TYR A 222 4.56 1.91 10.45
N ALA A 223 4.80 1.94 9.13
CA ALA A 223 5.67 2.91 8.48
C ALA A 223 5.29 4.36 8.80
N MET A 224 3.99 4.66 8.82
CA MET A 224 3.44 6.00 8.96
C MET A 224 3.11 6.40 10.41
N MET A 225 3.34 5.53 11.40
CA MET A 225 2.87 5.72 12.77
C MET A 225 3.31 7.05 13.41
N ASP A 226 4.55 7.48 13.15
CA ASP A 226 5.04 8.76 13.66
C ASP A 226 4.33 9.96 13.02
N ASP A 227 3.93 9.85 11.76
CA ASP A 227 3.21 10.91 11.04
C ASP A 227 1.73 10.93 11.46
N VAL A 228 1.11 9.76 11.67
CA VAL A 228 -0.24 9.61 12.25
C VAL A 228 -0.35 10.28 13.62
N LEU A 229 0.67 10.14 14.47
CA LEU A 229 0.68 10.72 15.83
C LEU A 229 0.90 12.23 15.86
N ARG A 230 1.35 12.82 14.77
CA ARG A 230 1.56 14.28 14.65
C ARG A 230 0.34 15.02 14.10
N GLY A 231 -0.62 14.31 13.53
CA GLY A 231 -1.85 14.85 12.93
C GLY A 231 -1.66 15.15 11.47
#